data_4aed3258bb1a023c94820393a6633452
#
_entry.id   4aed3258bb1a023c94820393a6633452
#
_cell.length_a   1.000
_cell.length_b   1.000
_cell.length_c   1.000
_cell.angle_alpha   90.00
_cell.angle_beta   90.00
_cell.angle_gamma   90.00
#
_symmetry.space_group_name_H-M   'P 1'
#
loop_
_entity.id
_entity.type
_entity.pdbx_description
1 polymer ?
#
loop_
_entity_poly.entity_id
_entity_poly.type
_entity_poly.pdbx_seq_one_letter_code
_entity_poly.pdbx_strand_id
1 'polypeptide(L)'
;MKKILFSFIFALLSMSVFAQNPDAICGIYHMVDPFSKEGSQVEIYRAPNGDYEGKVVWVENPKKKKFLGLVFMTTLRYNAEKNEYQNGTLKYPGKSGTFSTFMSIVDDKKLKVRGYWGFAALGKTMYWYRESKVREQKD
;
A
#
# COMPACT_ATOMS: atom_id res chain seq x y z
N MET A 1 28.48 -38.38 -3.47
CA MET A 1 27.33 -38.10 -4.33
C MET A 1 26.07 -37.78 -3.55
N LYS A 2 25.69 -38.60 -2.58
CA LYS A 2 24.46 -38.32 -1.77
C LYS A 2 24.55 -37.02 -0.98
N LYS A 3 25.75 -36.62 -0.50
CA LYS A 3 25.95 -35.37 0.24
C LYS A 3 25.76 -34.13 -0.62
N ILE A 4 26.11 -34.18 -1.90
CA ILE A 4 25.98 -33.06 -2.83
C ILE A 4 24.48 -32.82 -3.16
N LEU A 5 23.72 -33.90 -3.38
CA LEU A 5 22.27 -33.81 -3.61
C LEU A 5 21.53 -33.23 -2.42
N PHE A 6 21.92 -33.61 -1.21
CA PHE A 6 21.33 -33.14 0.02
C PHE A 6 21.59 -31.64 0.22
N SER A 7 22.80 -31.18 -0.07
CA SER A 7 23.14 -29.75 -0.01
C SER A 7 22.34 -28.93 -1.01
N PHE A 8 22.09 -29.45 -2.20
CA PHE A 8 21.32 -28.78 -3.23
C PHE A 8 19.84 -28.60 -2.81
N ILE A 9 19.24 -29.61 -2.22
CA ILE A 9 17.87 -29.56 -1.72
C ILE A 9 17.75 -28.53 -0.59
N PHE A 10 18.74 -28.48 0.30
CA PHE A 10 18.78 -27.51 1.39
C PHE A 10 18.88 -26.07 0.88
N ALA A 11 19.66 -25.84 -0.17
CA ALA A 11 19.76 -24.51 -0.80
C ALA A 11 18.43 -24.05 -1.40
N LEU A 12 17.67 -24.96 -2.03
CA LEU A 12 16.35 -24.63 -2.56
C LEU A 12 15.34 -24.27 -1.46
N LEU A 13 15.38 -24.99 -0.34
CA LEU A 13 14.55 -24.69 0.83
C LEU A 13 14.92 -23.34 1.44
N SER A 14 16.20 -22.99 1.46
CA SER A 14 16.67 -21.70 1.97
C SER A 14 16.14 -20.54 1.13
N MET A 15 16.02 -20.69 -0.18
CA MET A 15 15.50 -19.65 -1.05
C MET A 15 14.02 -19.36 -0.79
N SER A 16 13.24 -20.35 -0.35
CA SER A 16 11.82 -20.14 -0.03
C SER A 16 11.61 -19.37 1.28
N VAL A 17 12.61 -19.31 2.16
CA VAL A 17 12.54 -18.56 3.43
C VAL A 17 12.59 -17.04 3.19
N PHE A 18 13.08 -16.59 2.04
CA PHE A 18 13.14 -15.18 1.66
C PHE A 18 11.89 -14.71 0.92
N ALA A 19 10.78 -15.49 0.98
CA ALA A 19 9.50 -15.04 0.48
C ALA A 19 9.12 -13.74 1.19
N GLN A 20 8.57 -12.80 0.44
CA GLN A 20 8.23 -11.48 0.94
C GLN A 20 7.27 -11.55 2.12
N ASN A 21 7.57 -10.80 3.18
CA ASN A 21 6.67 -10.62 4.29
C ASN A 21 5.48 -9.76 3.84
N PRO A 22 4.23 -10.24 3.95
CA PRO A 22 3.07 -9.43 3.57
C PRO A 22 2.99 -8.09 4.31
N ASP A 23 3.48 -8.01 5.54
CA ASP A 23 3.46 -6.77 6.32
C ASP A 23 4.51 -5.75 5.86
N ALA A 24 5.33 -6.08 4.87
CA ALA A 24 6.30 -5.15 4.31
C ALA A 24 5.66 -3.88 3.73
N ILE A 25 4.37 -3.93 3.36
CA ILE A 25 3.64 -2.76 2.88
C ILE A 25 3.31 -1.78 4.01
N CYS A 26 3.29 -2.22 5.26
CA CYS A 26 2.94 -1.37 6.39
C CYS A 26 3.94 -0.23 6.56
N GLY A 27 3.45 0.97 6.82
CA GLY A 27 4.27 2.15 7.02
C GLY A 27 3.58 3.42 6.58
N ILE A 28 4.33 4.51 6.62
CA ILE A 28 3.85 5.86 6.28
C ILE A 28 4.32 6.19 4.86
N TYR A 29 3.38 6.69 4.06
CA TYR A 29 3.65 7.06 2.67
C TYR A 29 3.16 8.47 2.39
N HIS A 30 3.92 9.20 1.60
CA HIS A 30 3.47 10.46 1.00
C HIS A 30 2.76 10.15 -0.31
N MET A 31 1.56 10.68 -0.47
CA MET A 31 0.80 10.56 -1.71
C MET A 31 0.28 11.92 -2.15
N VAL A 32 -0.02 12.04 -3.42
CA VAL A 32 -0.70 13.22 -3.97
C VAL A 32 -2.09 12.78 -4.43
N ASP A 33 -3.11 13.47 -3.93
CA ASP A 33 -4.49 13.20 -4.31
C ASP A 33 -4.66 13.48 -5.81
N PRO A 34 -5.15 12.51 -6.60
CA PRO A 34 -5.25 12.68 -8.04
C PRO A 34 -6.29 13.73 -8.48
N PHE A 35 -7.18 14.13 -7.59
CA PHE A 35 -8.21 15.12 -7.89
C PHE A 35 -7.81 16.52 -7.46
N SER A 36 -7.41 16.68 -6.19
CA SER A 36 -7.05 18.00 -5.66
C SER A 36 -5.61 18.40 -5.96
N LYS A 37 -4.74 17.45 -6.29
CA LYS A 37 -3.29 17.62 -6.48
C LYS A 37 -2.55 18.04 -5.21
N GLU A 38 -3.17 17.88 -4.06
CA GLU A 38 -2.56 18.20 -2.77
C GLU A 38 -1.95 16.95 -2.14
N GLY A 39 -0.89 17.14 -1.36
CA GLY A 39 -0.20 16.08 -0.68
C GLY A 39 -0.89 15.64 0.61
N SER A 40 -0.69 14.38 0.95
CA SER A 40 -1.11 13.79 2.21
C SER A 40 -0.12 12.73 2.62
N GLN A 41 -0.07 12.42 3.90
CA GLN A 41 0.55 11.18 4.34
C GLN A 41 -0.53 10.21 4.78
N VAL A 42 -0.31 8.96 4.41
CA VAL A 42 -1.21 7.87 4.77
C VAL A 42 -0.41 6.79 5.46
N GLU A 43 -1.02 6.14 6.42
CA GLU A 43 -0.41 5.00 7.09
C GLU A 43 -1.13 3.74 6.67
N ILE A 44 -0.38 2.78 6.13
CA ILE A 44 -0.89 1.44 5.85
C ILE A 44 -0.58 0.56 7.04
N TYR A 45 -1.57 -0.16 7.51
CA TYR A 45 -1.48 -1.05 8.67
C TYR A 45 -2.33 -2.29 8.43
N ARG A 46 -2.10 -3.31 9.22
CA ARG A 46 -2.90 -4.52 9.17
C ARG A 46 -4.05 -4.41 10.18
N ALA A 47 -5.27 -4.52 9.68
CA ALA A 47 -6.47 -4.48 10.51
C ALA A 47 -6.65 -5.81 11.27
N PRO A 48 -7.46 -5.83 12.35
CA PRO A 48 -7.71 -7.05 13.11
C PRO A 48 -8.27 -8.22 12.31
N ASN A 49 -8.99 -7.93 11.22
CA ASN A 49 -9.52 -8.98 10.34
C ASN A 49 -8.46 -9.55 9.38
N GLY A 50 -7.24 -9.02 9.39
CA GLY A 50 -6.15 -9.46 8.53
C GLY A 50 -6.02 -8.71 7.21
N ASP A 51 -6.96 -7.86 6.86
CA ASP A 51 -6.87 -7.01 5.68
C ASP A 51 -5.92 -5.84 5.96
N TYR A 52 -5.34 -5.28 4.91
CA TYR A 52 -4.57 -4.04 5.01
C TYR A 52 -5.48 -2.86 4.78
N GLU A 53 -5.32 -1.83 5.59
CA GLU A 53 -6.07 -0.59 5.51
C GLU A 53 -5.13 0.59 5.47
N GLY A 54 -5.62 1.73 5.00
CA GLY A 54 -4.87 2.98 4.98
C GLY A 54 -5.69 4.11 5.55
N LYS A 55 -5.06 4.90 6.42
CA LYS A 55 -5.68 6.07 7.03
C LYS A 55 -4.85 7.32 6.80
N VAL A 56 -5.51 8.45 6.74
CA VAL A 56 -4.86 9.76 6.58
C VAL A 56 -4.23 10.15 7.92
N VAL A 57 -2.93 10.47 7.91
CA VAL A 57 -2.20 10.88 9.13
C VAL A 57 -1.65 12.29 9.05
N TRP A 58 -1.62 12.89 7.86
CA TRP A 58 -1.16 14.27 7.65
C TRP A 58 -1.77 14.80 6.36
N VAL A 59 -2.12 16.08 6.35
CA VAL A 59 -2.61 16.78 5.14
C VAL A 59 -1.82 18.06 4.92
N GLU A 60 -1.44 18.29 3.65
CA GLU A 60 -0.73 19.49 3.25
C GLU A 60 -1.58 20.75 3.45
N ASN A 61 -2.87 20.67 3.08
CA ASN A 61 -3.79 21.77 3.22
C ASN A 61 -4.49 21.72 4.59
N PRO A 62 -4.22 22.73 5.48
CA PRO A 62 -4.82 22.72 6.81
C PRO A 62 -6.36 22.70 6.81
N LYS A 63 -6.99 23.20 5.75
CA LYS A 63 -8.44 23.16 5.63
C LYS A 63 -9.00 21.75 5.56
N LYS A 64 -8.16 20.76 5.29
CA LYS A 64 -8.54 19.35 5.20
C LYS A 64 -8.22 18.55 6.46
N LYS A 65 -7.87 19.22 7.56
CA LYS A 65 -7.58 18.53 8.82
C LYS A 65 -8.74 17.66 9.34
N LYS A 66 -9.96 17.95 8.91
CA LYS A 66 -11.12 17.13 9.25
C LYS A 66 -11.02 15.69 8.74
N PHE A 67 -10.14 15.44 7.77
CA PHE A 67 -9.92 14.09 7.23
C PHE A 67 -8.85 13.30 7.98
N LEU A 68 -8.15 13.91 8.94
CA LEU A 68 -7.15 13.19 9.74
C LEU A 68 -7.80 12.02 10.47
N GLY A 69 -7.20 10.84 10.36
CA GLY A 69 -7.73 9.61 10.93
C GLY A 69 -8.74 8.88 10.06
N LEU A 70 -9.14 9.46 8.93
CA LEU A 70 -10.08 8.79 8.02
C LEU A 70 -9.42 7.57 7.40
N VAL A 71 -10.09 6.42 7.51
CA VAL A 71 -9.68 5.20 6.81
C VAL A 71 -10.26 5.29 5.41
N PHE A 72 -9.41 5.59 4.42
CA PHE A 72 -9.84 5.78 3.04
C PHE A 72 -9.54 4.57 2.13
N MET A 73 -8.75 3.64 2.61
CA MET A 73 -8.44 2.39 1.90
C MET A 73 -8.77 1.20 2.79
N THR A 74 -9.51 0.25 2.25
CA THR A 74 -9.93 -0.95 2.97
C THR A 74 -9.80 -2.18 2.09
N THR A 75 -9.93 -3.35 2.67
CA THR A 75 -10.06 -4.66 2.00
C THR A 75 -8.85 -5.09 1.16
N LEU A 76 -7.70 -4.44 1.32
CA LEU A 76 -6.50 -4.79 0.58
C LEU A 76 -5.91 -6.09 1.13
N ARG A 77 -5.60 -7.05 0.25
CA ARG A 77 -5.09 -8.37 0.61
C ARG A 77 -3.87 -8.75 -0.21
N TYR A 78 -2.93 -9.42 0.42
CA TYR A 78 -1.74 -9.90 -0.26
C TYR A 78 -2.02 -11.17 -1.04
N ASN A 79 -1.60 -11.19 -2.31
CA ASN A 79 -1.62 -12.36 -3.18
C ASN A 79 -0.18 -12.84 -3.37
N ALA A 80 0.17 -13.95 -2.73
CA ALA A 80 1.55 -14.46 -2.75
C ALA A 80 1.98 -14.95 -4.13
N GLU A 81 1.05 -15.49 -4.93
CA GLU A 81 1.37 -16.01 -6.26
C GLU A 81 1.82 -14.89 -7.20
N LYS A 82 1.18 -13.73 -7.12
CA LYS A 82 1.49 -12.58 -7.96
C LYS A 82 2.41 -11.58 -7.29
N ASN A 83 2.73 -11.78 -6.01
CA ASN A 83 3.51 -10.86 -5.20
C ASN A 83 2.93 -9.44 -5.29
N GLU A 84 1.64 -9.34 -5.04
CA GLU A 84 0.86 -8.12 -5.26
C GLU A 84 -0.25 -8.03 -4.23
N TYR A 85 -0.64 -6.80 -3.89
CA TYR A 85 -1.75 -6.54 -2.98
C TYR A 85 -2.98 -6.20 -3.82
N GLN A 86 -4.09 -6.90 -3.58
CA GLN A 86 -5.28 -6.86 -4.41
C GLN A 86 -6.53 -6.59 -3.60
N ASN A 87 -7.65 -6.38 -4.29
CA ASN A 87 -8.99 -6.22 -3.70
C ASN A 87 -9.16 -4.97 -2.83
N GLY A 88 -8.27 -4.00 -2.97
CA GLY A 88 -8.39 -2.76 -2.23
C GLY A 88 -9.54 -1.90 -2.74
N THR A 89 -10.14 -1.16 -1.82
CA THR A 89 -11.17 -0.17 -2.11
C THR A 89 -10.66 1.19 -1.62
N LEU A 90 -10.65 2.18 -2.51
CA LEU A 90 -10.26 3.55 -2.19
C LEU A 90 -11.49 4.45 -2.17
N LYS A 91 -11.60 5.24 -1.11
CA LYS A 91 -12.61 6.29 -1.01
C LYS A 91 -11.89 7.59 -0.69
N TYR A 92 -11.61 8.39 -1.71
CA TYR A 92 -10.88 9.64 -1.52
C TYR A 92 -11.69 10.64 -0.70
N PRO A 93 -11.03 11.33 0.24
CA PRO A 93 -11.72 12.33 1.08
C PRO A 93 -12.44 13.38 0.25
N GLY A 94 -13.71 13.61 0.58
CA GLY A 94 -14.53 14.61 -0.11
C GLY A 94 -15.08 14.18 -1.46
N LYS A 95 -14.80 12.98 -1.92
CA LYS A 95 -15.33 12.46 -3.17
C LYS A 95 -16.39 11.40 -2.90
N SER A 96 -17.44 11.40 -3.73
CA SER A 96 -18.44 10.35 -3.73
C SER A 96 -17.95 9.17 -4.57
N GLY A 97 -18.40 7.98 -4.23
CA GLY A 97 -18.01 6.77 -4.96
C GLY A 97 -16.70 6.17 -4.46
N THR A 98 -16.40 5.00 -4.97
CA THR A 98 -15.23 4.23 -4.61
C THR A 98 -14.45 3.82 -5.84
N PHE A 99 -13.15 3.59 -5.67
CA PHE A 99 -12.26 3.08 -6.70
C PHE A 99 -11.68 1.77 -6.21
N SER A 100 -11.44 0.85 -7.14
CA SER A 100 -10.70 -0.36 -6.85
C SER A 100 -9.21 -0.08 -6.95
N THR A 101 -8.40 -0.81 -6.20
CA THR A 101 -6.95 -0.67 -6.27
C THR A 101 -6.24 -2.00 -6.13
N PHE A 102 -5.10 -2.09 -6.79
CA PHE A 102 -4.08 -3.08 -6.49
C PHE A 102 -2.73 -2.38 -6.42
N MET A 103 -1.83 -2.94 -5.62
CA MET A 103 -0.57 -2.31 -5.30
C MET A 103 0.56 -3.30 -5.33
N SER A 104 1.76 -2.83 -5.66
CA SER A 104 2.97 -3.63 -5.58
C SER A 104 4.12 -2.79 -5.04
N ILE A 105 4.97 -3.43 -4.24
CA ILE A 105 6.17 -2.79 -3.72
C ILE A 105 7.22 -2.78 -4.82
N VAL A 106 7.66 -1.57 -5.21
CA VAL A 106 8.70 -1.40 -6.22
C VAL A 106 10.07 -1.58 -5.59
N ASP A 107 10.28 -0.91 -4.44
CA ASP A 107 11.48 -1.01 -3.63
C ASP A 107 11.14 -0.60 -2.19
N ASP A 108 12.15 -0.46 -1.33
CA ASP A 108 11.95 -0.13 0.08
C ASP A 108 11.35 1.27 0.32
N LYS A 109 11.32 2.13 -0.71
CA LYS A 109 10.84 3.52 -0.61
C LYS A 109 9.64 3.82 -1.49
N LYS A 110 9.26 2.92 -2.38
CA LYS A 110 8.27 3.24 -3.42
C LYS A 110 7.24 2.14 -3.56
N LEU A 111 5.99 2.54 -3.51
CA LEU A 111 4.82 1.68 -3.69
C LEU A 111 4.10 2.10 -4.97
N LYS A 112 3.86 1.14 -5.86
CA LYS A 112 3.09 1.37 -7.07
C LYS A 112 1.62 1.12 -6.75
N VAL A 113 0.78 2.10 -7.03
CA VAL A 113 -0.66 2.07 -6.73
C VAL A 113 -1.43 2.24 -8.02
N ARG A 114 -2.21 1.24 -8.38
CA ARG A 114 -3.12 1.32 -9.52
C ARG A 114 -4.54 1.52 -8.98
N GLY A 115 -5.11 2.70 -9.22
CA GLY A 115 -6.51 2.97 -8.88
C GLY A 115 -7.34 2.95 -10.16
N TYR A 116 -8.51 2.33 -10.14
CA TYR A 116 -9.34 2.23 -11.32
C TYR A 116 -10.83 2.17 -10.94
N TRP A 117 -11.67 2.48 -11.93
CA TRP A 117 -13.10 2.42 -11.81
C TRP A 117 -13.62 1.52 -12.93
N GLY A 118 -14.29 0.43 -12.54
CA GLY A 118 -14.76 -0.58 -13.48
C GLY A 118 -13.65 -1.53 -13.92
N PHE A 119 -12.89 -1.15 -14.96
CA PHE A 119 -11.81 -1.99 -15.51
C PHE A 119 -10.45 -1.40 -15.18
N ALA A 120 -9.47 -2.25 -14.92
CA ALA A 120 -8.11 -1.83 -14.61
C ALA A 120 -7.49 -0.93 -15.71
N ALA A 121 -7.89 -1.13 -16.96
CA ALA A 121 -7.43 -0.31 -18.08
C ALA A 121 -7.92 1.13 -18.02
N LEU A 122 -9.01 1.40 -17.31
CA LEU A 122 -9.57 2.74 -17.13
C LEU A 122 -9.01 3.46 -15.90
N GLY A 123 -7.92 2.96 -15.36
CA GLY A 123 -7.35 3.49 -14.15
C GLY A 123 -6.16 4.39 -14.37
N LYS A 124 -5.57 4.79 -13.25
CA LYS A 124 -4.36 5.61 -13.20
C LYS A 124 -3.34 4.92 -12.30
N THR A 125 -2.09 4.90 -12.76
CA THR A 125 -0.98 4.44 -11.94
C THR A 125 -0.38 5.62 -11.20
N MET A 126 -0.21 5.44 -9.89
CA MET A 126 0.39 6.43 -9.01
C MET A 126 1.50 5.76 -8.22
N TYR A 127 2.38 6.58 -7.65
CA TYR A 127 3.44 6.09 -6.78
C TYR A 127 3.33 6.81 -5.46
N TRP A 128 3.32 6.04 -4.38
CA TRP A 128 3.37 6.57 -3.02
C TRP A 128 4.78 6.34 -2.50
N TYR A 129 5.32 7.33 -1.81
CA TYR A 129 6.72 7.30 -1.38
C TYR A 129 6.79 7.15 0.13
N ARG A 130 7.53 6.14 0.58
CA ARG A 130 7.68 5.84 2.00
C ARG A 130 8.41 6.95 2.72
N GLU A 131 7.91 7.31 3.89
CA GLU A 131 8.53 8.28 4.79
C GLU A 131 8.72 7.66 6.17
N SER A 132 9.70 8.16 6.93
CA SER A 132 10.07 7.55 8.20
C SER A 132 9.22 8.03 9.37
N LYS A 133 8.52 9.15 9.21
CA LYS A 133 7.72 9.73 10.30
C LYS A 133 6.59 10.59 9.74
N VAL A 134 5.57 10.82 10.58
CA VAL A 134 4.48 11.75 10.26
C VAL A 134 5.03 13.19 10.30
N ARG A 135 4.71 13.96 9.28
CA ARG A 135 5.08 15.37 9.19
C ARG A 135 4.29 16.19 10.21
N GLU A 136 4.87 17.30 10.63
CA GLU A 136 4.18 18.23 11.52
C GLU A 136 2.96 18.83 10.80
N GLN A 137 1.79 18.69 11.45
CA GLN A 137 0.53 19.21 10.88
C GLN A 137 0.42 20.70 11.17
N LYS A 138 0.31 21.49 10.12
CA LYS A 138 0.08 22.93 10.23
C LYS A 138 -1.37 23.22 10.54
N ASP A 139 -1.59 24.32 11.25
CA ASP A 139 -2.92 24.82 11.60
C ASP A 139 -3.61 25.57 10.45
#